data_8b26410a092323ca3019125a10635b41
#
_entry.id   8b26410a092323ca3019125a10635b41
#
_cell.length_a   1.000
_cell.length_b   1.000
_cell.length_c   1.000
_cell.angle_alpha   90.00
_cell.angle_beta   90.00
_cell.angle_gamma   90.00
#
_symmetry.space_group_name_H-M   'P 1'
#
loop_
_entity.id
_entity.type
_entity.pdbx_description
1 polymer ?
#
loop_
_entity_poly.entity_id
_entity_poly.type
_entity_poly.pdbx_seq_one_letter_code
_entity_poly.pdbx_strand_id
1 'polypeptide(L)'
;MALSFNSYAVELNGTLGYTSDYVWRGASQGNQPAFSFGAEVTTDTGFYLGAWESDVEFGDTTTETDYYGGYRLDVADNVTADLGYMRYTFDGSTETFEEVYGIVKYHNLSVAYFQNLEDNDNYGEVRYDLWFVPNVDVTVVYGMYTVDDTFWMATIGRALNESFYIKAKIGVYVDAFGMTGNLFEGQLADHVSVGLTYNW
;
A
#
# COMPACT_ATOMS: atom_id res chain seq x y z
N MET A 1 -46.73 5.76 -13.32
CA MET A 1 -45.39 5.34 -13.67
C MET A 1 -44.54 5.52 -12.41
N ALA A 2 -44.23 4.45 -11.69
CA ALA A 2 -43.42 4.52 -10.47
C ALA A 2 -41.94 4.51 -10.88
N LEU A 3 -41.23 5.56 -10.55
CA LEU A 3 -39.78 5.61 -10.68
C LEU A 3 -39.18 4.73 -9.54
N SER A 4 -38.70 3.55 -9.89
CA SER A 4 -37.89 2.75 -8.97
C SER A 4 -36.52 3.42 -8.87
N PHE A 5 -36.22 4.04 -7.74
CA PHE A 5 -34.86 4.42 -7.41
C PHE A 5 -34.16 3.16 -6.94
N ASN A 6 -33.19 2.68 -7.71
CA ASN A 6 -32.24 1.70 -7.19
C ASN A 6 -31.43 2.40 -6.09
N SER A 7 -31.60 2.00 -4.85
CA SER A 7 -30.71 2.41 -3.76
C SER A 7 -29.43 1.61 -3.94
N TYR A 8 -28.35 2.25 -4.33
CA TYR A 8 -27.02 1.66 -4.25
C TYR A 8 -26.63 1.56 -2.78
N ALA A 9 -26.18 0.39 -2.35
CA ALA A 9 -25.59 0.26 -1.03
C ALA A 9 -24.22 0.95 -1.06
N VAL A 10 -23.98 1.72 -0.02
CA VAL A 10 -22.70 2.42 0.19
C VAL A 10 -22.16 1.93 1.52
N GLU A 11 -20.94 1.44 1.52
CA GLU A 11 -20.20 1.02 2.70
C GLU A 11 -19.13 2.05 3.03
N LEU A 12 -19.03 2.43 4.29
CA LEU A 12 -17.98 3.29 4.82
C LEU A 12 -17.07 2.46 5.70
N ASN A 13 -15.82 2.39 5.32
CA ASN A 13 -14.76 1.71 6.08
C ASN A 13 -13.76 2.74 6.58
N GLY A 14 -13.21 2.51 7.77
CA GLY A 14 -12.18 3.37 8.30
C GLY A 14 -11.07 2.59 8.98
N THR A 15 -9.91 3.21 9.08
CA THR A 15 -8.73 2.63 9.69
C THR A 15 -8.00 3.65 10.55
N LEU A 16 -7.48 3.20 11.69
CA LEU A 16 -6.52 3.91 12.52
C LEU A 16 -5.30 3.03 12.67
N GLY A 17 -4.12 3.56 12.45
CA GLY A 17 -2.87 2.84 12.54
C GLY A 17 -1.86 3.50 13.45
N TYR A 18 -1.02 2.69 14.05
CA TYR A 18 0.23 3.11 14.68
C TYR A 18 1.30 2.12 14.28
N THR A 19 2.44 2.61 13.84
CA THR A 19 3.60 1.80 13.49
C THR A 19 4.87 2.40 14.08
N SER A 20 5.84 1.56 14.40
CA SER A 20 7.14 2.03 14.88
C SER A 20 7.97 2.72 13.79
N ASP A 21 7.64 2.47 12.52
CA ASP A 21 8.22 3.08 11.34
C ASP A 21 7.24 2.91 10.17
N TYR A 22 6.91 3.98 9.47
CA TYR A 22 6.12 3.91 8.25
C TYR A 22 7.02 3.53 7.08
N VAL A 23 6.84 2.33 6.57
CA VAL A 23 7.59 1.82 5.41
C VAL A 23 6.66 1.76 4.20
N TRP A 24 6.96 2.55 3.18
CA TRP A 24 6.27 2.57 1.90
C TRP A 24 7.18 2.01 0.81
N ARG A 25 6.72 1.00 0.08
CA ARG A 25 7.46 0.35 -1.03
C ARG A 25 8.93 0.06 -0.70
N GLY A 26 9.18 -0.47 0.50
CA GLY A 26 10.52 -0.82 0.98
C GLY A 26 11.33 0.32 1.59
N ALA A 27 10.89 1.56 1.51
CA ALA A 27 11.58 2.73 2.06
C ALA A 27 10.88 3.27 3.32
N SER A 28 11.64 3.58 4.37
CA SER A 28 11.15 4.28 5.55
C SER A 28 10.79 5.71 5.20
N GLN A 29 9.66 6.18 5.75
CA GLN A 29 9.11 7.50 5.53
C GLN A 29 9.43 8.46 6.70
N GLY A 30 10.43 8.15 7.52
CA GLY A 30 10.82 9.04 8.61
C GLY A 30 11.73 8.42 9.67
N ASN A 31 11.92 7.10 9.69
CA ASN A 31 12.68 6.36 10.73
C ASN A 31 12.16 6.65 12.15
N GLN A 32 10.86 6.91 12.29
CA GLN A 32 10.20 7.23 13.55
C GLN A 32 8.79 6.63 13.60
N PRO A 33 8.21 6.54 14.81
CA PRO A 33 6.82 6.12 14.94
C PRO A 33 5.87 7.04 14.19
N ALA A 34 4.90 6.43 13.51
CA ALA A 34 3.89 7.14 12.73
C ALA A 34 2.48 6.71 13.14
N PHE A 35 1.59 7.68 13.28
CA PHE A 35 0.16 7.47 13.33
C PHE A 35 -0.41 7.63 11.94
N SER A 36 -1.42 6.83 11.64
CA SER A 36 -2.17 6.96 10.38
C SER A 36 -3.66 6.79 10.61
N PHE A 37 -4.44 7.44 9.76
CA PHE A 37 -5.87 7.19 9.68
C PHE A 37 -6.34 7.25 8.23
N GLY A 38 -7.46 6.59 7.95
CA GLY A 38 -8.05 6.61 6.62
C GLY A 38 -9.53 6.30 6.66
N ALA A 39 -10.21 6.70 5.61
CA ALA A 39 -11.59 6.34 5.36
C ALA A 39 -11.81 6.09 3.87
N GLU A 40 -12.62 5.09 3.56
CA GLU A 40 -12.99 4.72 2.19
C GLU A 40 -14.50 4.47 2.11
N VAL A 41 -15.10 5.05 1.10
CA VAL A 41 -16.48 4.77 0.71
C VAL A 41 -16.45 3.84 -0.50
N THR A 42 -17.14 2.71 -0.41
CA THR A 42 -17.25 1.73 -1.50
C THR A 42 -18.72 1.53 -1.86
N THR A 43 -19.01 1.44 -3.15
CA THR A 43 -20.35 1.11 -3.67
C THR A 43 -20.46 -0.38 -3.99
N ASP A 44 -21.68 -0.88 -3.99
CA ASP A 44 -22.00 -2.27 -4.42
C ASP A 44 -21.64 -2.56 -5.89
N THR A 45 -21.41 -1.53 -6.69
CA THR A 45 -20.97 -1.64 -8.08
C THR A 45 -19.45 -1.71 -8.23
N GLY A 46 -18.68 -1.53 -7.14
CA GLY A 46 -17.22 -1.60 -7.14
C GLY A 46 -16.49 -0.26 -7.21
N PHE A 47 -17.19 0.88 -7.38
CA PHE A 47 -16.54 2.18 -7.26
C PHE A 47 -16.16 2.47 -5.82
N TYR A 48 -14.99 3.06 -5.62
CA TYR A 48 -14.53 3.52 -4.32
C TYR A 48 -13.85 4.88 -4.41
N LEU A 49 -13.87 5.58 -3.28
CA LEU A 49 -13.17 6.84 -3.04
C LEU A 49 -12.71 6.87 -1.60
N GLY A 50 -11.48 7.25 -1.37
CA GLY A 50 -10.93 7.32 -0.03
C GLY A 50 -9.89 8.42 0.14
N ALA A 51 -9.56 8.63 1.41
CA ALA A 51 -8.43 9.43 1.84
C ALA A 51 -7.70 8.71 2.97
N TRP A 52 -6.40 8.87 3.00
CA TRP A 52 -5.54 8.33 4.05
C TRP A 52 -4.49 9.36 4.42
N GLU A 53 -4.08 9.39 5.67
CA GLU A 53 -3.08 10.31 6.18
C GLU A 53 -2.14 9.58 7.14
N SER A 54 -0.86 9.97 7.14
CA SER A 54 0.16 9.45 8.06
C SER A 54 1.20 10.49 8.41
N ASP A 55 1.77 10.33 9.60
CA ASP A 55 3.00 11.02 9.95
C ASP A 55 4.14 10.53 9.06
N VAL A 56 4.96 11.48 8.60
CA VAL A 56 6.20 11.27 7.84
C VAL A 56 7.26 12.26 8.32
N GLU A 57 8.52 12.09 7.90
CA GLU A 57 9.59 13.05 8.21
C GLU A 57 10.52 13.24 7.01
N PHE A 58 10.27 14.31 6.23
CA PHE A 58 11.09 14.72 5.08
C PHE A 58 11.40 16.21 5.17
N GLY A 59 12.50 16.58 5.84
CA GLY A 59 12.84 17.97 6.04
C GLY A 59 11.76 18.72 6.83
N ASP A 60 11.03 19.62 6.20
CA ASP A 60 9.93 20.39 6.84
C ASP A 60 8.56 19.71 6.70
N THR A 61 8.47 18.58 5.98
CA THR A 61 7.25 17.80 5.82
C THR A 61 7.07 16.86 6.98
N THR A 62 5.91 16.90 7.62
CA THR A 62 5.55 16.06 8.78
C THR A 62 4.33 15.20 8.54
N THR A 63 3.58 15.46 7.48
CA THR A 63 2.34 14.75 7.16
C THR A 63 2.21 14.49 5.67
N GLU A 64 1.86 13.25 5.32
CA GLU A 64 1.44 12.83 4.00
C GLU A 64 -0.07 12.60 4.00
N THR A 65 -0.76 13.12 2.99
CA THR A 65 -2.19 12.86 2.79
C THR A 65 -2.42 12.36 1.36
N ASP A 66 -3.04 11.19 1.27
CA ASP A 66 -3.37 10.52 0.02
C ASP A 66 -4.85 10.61 -0.27
N TYR A 67 -5.20 11.01 -1.48
CA TYR A 67 -6.55 10.93 -2.03
C TYR A 67 -6.57 9.90 -3.14
N TYR A 68 -7.48 8.95 -3.07
CA TYR A 68 -7.53 7.89 -4.05
C TYR A 68 -8.96 7.51 -4.42
N GLY A 69 -9.11 6.92 -5.59
CA GLY A 69 -10.37 6.40 -6.05
C GLY A 69 -10.19 5.49 -7.23
N GLY A 70 -11.17 4.63 -7.46
CA GLY A 70 -11.05 3.66 -8.53
C GLY A 70 -12.27 2.76 -8.66
N TYR A 71 -12.02 1.63 -9.29
CA TYR A 71 -13.03 0.63 -9.58
C TYR A 71 -12.46 -0.78 -9.38
N ARG A 72 -13.06 -1.53 -8.45
CA ARG A 72 -12.76 -2.95 -8.18
C ARG A 72 -13.83 -3.81 -8.81
N LEU A 73 -13.43 -4.87 -9.49
CA LEU A 73 -14.36 -5.80 -10.13
C LEU A 73 -13.86 -7.25 -10.02
N ASP A 74 -14.80 -8.15 -9.89
CA ASP A 74 -14.58 -9.58 -10.05
C ASP A 74 -14.64 -9.93 -11.53
N VAL A 75 -13.49 -10.26 -12.13
CA VAL A 75 -13.37 -10.55 -13.57
C VAL A 75 -13.78 -11.99 -13.87
N ALA A 76 -13.43 -12.90 -12.97
CA ALA A 76 -13.73 -14.33 -13.03
C ALA A 76 -13.65 -14.95 -11.63
N ASP A 77 -13.92 -16.24 -11.53
CA ASP A 77 -13.76 -16.98 -10.28
C ASP A 77 -12.32 -16.83 -9.76
N ASN A 78 -12.19 -16.27 -8.55
CA ASN A 78 -10.92 -15.98 -7.87
C ASN A 78 -10.00 -14.98 -8.59
N VAL A 79 -10.52 -14.23 -9.56
CA VAL A 79 -9.78 -13.17 -10.26
C VAL A 79 -10.46 -11.83 -9.99
N THR A 80 -9.76 -10.93 -9.32
CA THR A 80 -10.19 -9.54 -9.14
C THR A 80 -9.26 -8.60 -9.86
N ALA A 81 -9.80 -7.49 -10.37
CA ALA A 81 -9.04 -6.38 -10.93
C ALA A 81 -9.40 -5.10 -10.19
N ASP A 82 -8.42 -4.23 -10.00
CA ASP A 82 -8.57 -2.90 -9.44
C ASP A 82 -7.85 -1.91 -10.34
N LEU A 83 -8.56 -0.87 -10.78
CA LEU A 83 -8.02 0.22 -11.55
C LEU A 83 -8.29 1.51 -10.81
N GLY A 84 -7.27 2.30 -10.57
CA GLY A 84 -7.42 3.48 -9.75
C GLY A 84 -6.43 4.59 -10.06
N TYR A 85 -6.65 5.67 -9.36
CA TYR A 85 -5.82 6.86 -9.33
C TYR A 85 -5.54 7.23 -7.88
N MET A 86 -4.34 7.72 -7.63
CA MET A 86 -3.89 8.17 -6.32
C MET A 86 -3.12 9.48 -6.47
N ARG A 87 -3.37 10.40 -5.55
CA ARG A 87 -2.65 11.65 -5.40
C ARG A 87 -2.12 11.76 -3.99
N TYR A 88 -0.82 11.93 -3.88
CA TYR A 88 -0.09 12.16 -2.65
C TYR A 88 0.14 13.65 -2.47
N THR A 89 -0.10 14.15 -1.27
CA THR A 89 0.15 15.53 -0.90
C THR A 89 0.91 15.58 0.42
N PHE A 90 1.80 16.55 0.57
CA PHE A 90 2.69 16.66 1.72
C PHE A 90 2.55 18.05 2.34
N ASP A 91 2.39 18.14 3.67
CA ASP A 91 2.43 19.41 4.35
C ASP A 91 3.83 20.03 4.21
N GLY A 92 3.92 21.36 4.23
CA GLY A 92 5.21 22.05 4.04
C GLY A 92 5.76 22.00 2.61
N SER A 93 5.13 21.30 1.67
CA SER A 93 5.51 21.24 0.26
C SER A 93 4.37 21.64 -0.67
N THR A 94 4.71 22.24 -1.81
CA THR A 94 3.77 22.45 -2.92
C THR A 94 3.82 21.32 -3.94
N GLU A 95 4.78 20.42 -3.80
CA GLU A 95 4.91 19.27 -4.68
C GLU A 95 3.82 18.25 -4.36
N THR A 96 3.24 17.70 -5.39
CA THR A 96 2.28 16.61 -5.34
C THR A 96 2.81 15.49 -6.21
N PHE A 97 2.40 14.28 -5.91
CA PHE A 97 2.78 13.09 -6.67
C PHE A 97 1.50 12.36 -7.07
N GLU A 98 1.40 11.97 -8.31
CA GLU A 98 0.18 11.37 -8.85
C GLU A 98 0.48 10.07 -9.59
N GLU A 99 -0.36 9.06 -9.35
CA GLU A 99 -0.25 7.75 -10.01
C GLU A 99 -1.61 7.27 -10.52
N VAL A 100 -1.59 6.60 -11.66
CA VAL A 100 -2.65 5.67 -12.04
C VAL A 100 -2.14 4.25 -11.85
N TYR A 101 -3.01 3.36 -11.40
CA TYR A 101 -2.59 2.00 -11.12
C TYR A 101 -3.57 0.94 -11.62
N GLY A 102 -3.01 -0.24 -11.83
CA GLY A 102 -3.76 -1.45 -12.09
C GLY A 102 -3.23 -2.60 -11.24
N ILE A 103 -4.15 -3.32 -10.59
CA ILE A 103 -3.84 -4.49 -9.77
C ILE A 103 -4.69 -5.65 -10.26
N VAL A 104 -4.08 -6.80 -10.45
CA VAL A 104 -4.79 -8.06 -10.71
C VAL A 104 -4.41 -9.05 -9.62
N LYS A 105 -5.43 -9.63 -9.00
CA LYS A 105 -5.26 -10.68 -7.99
C LYS A 105 -5.88 -11.98 -8.51
N TYR A 106 -5.11 -13.06 -8.41
CA TYR A 106 -5.56 -14.43 -8.66
C TYR A 106 -5.21 -15.31 -7.47
N HIS A 107 -6.21 -15.77 -6.73
CA HIS A 107 -6.02 -16.46 -5.45
C HIS A 107 -5.11 -15.66 -4.50
N ASN A 108 -3.93 -16.19 -4.22
CA ASN A 108 -2.94 -15.63 -3.31
C ASN A 108 -1.87 -14.77 -3.99
N LEU A 109 -1.90 -14.70 -5.33
CA LEU A 109 -0.96 -13.92 -6.12
C LEU A 109 -1.60 -12.60 -6.53
N SER A 110 -0.90 -11.49 -6.30
CA SER A 110 -1.26 -10.17 -6.84
C SER A 110 -0.10 -9.62 -7.66
N VAL A 111 -0.44 -8.98 -8.76
CA VAL A 111 0.49 -8.21 -9.58
C VAL A 111 -0.08 -6.80 -9.70
N ALA A 112 0.74 -5.81 -9.42
CA ALA A 112 0.36 -4.41 -9.49
C ALA A 112 1.37 -3.62 -10.31
N TYR A 113 0.87 -2.59 -10.98
CA TYR A 113 1.67 -1.60 -11.69
C TYR A 113 1.11 -0.22 -11.42
N PHE A 114 2.00 0.71 -11.07
CA PHE A 114 1.71 2.10 -10.77
C PHE A 114 2.51 2.95 -11.75
N GLN A 115 1.82 3.73 -12.53
CA GLN A 115 2.42 4.68 -13.44
C GLN A 115 2.41 6.06 -12.82
N ASN A 116 3.60 6.60 -12.56
CA ASN A 116 3.78 7.98 -12.17
C ASN A 116 3.37 8.90 -13.33
N LEU A 117 2.61 9.94 -13.05
CA LEU A 117 2.13 10.87 -14.07
C LEU A 117 3.04 12.09 -14.27
N GLU A 118 4.02 12.31 -13.39
CA GLU A 118 4.90 13.47 -13.41
C GLU A 118 6.28 13.13 -13.99
N ASP A 119 6.76 11.92 -13.76
CA ASP A 119 8.04 11.45 -14.26
C ASP A 119 7.96 10.01 -14.80
N ASN A 120 9.08 9.38 -15.11
CA ASN A 120 9.14 8.03 -15.64
C ASN A 120 9.49 6.97 -14.59
N ASP A 121 9.47 7.33 -13.30
CA ASP A 121 9.76 6.40 -12.23
C ASP A 121 8.50 5.62 -11.83
N ASN A 122 8.17 4.64 -12.65
CA ASN A 122 7.03 3.77 -12.42
C ASN A 122 7.39 2.64 -11.46
N TYR A 123 6.38 2.12 -10.76
CA TYR A 123 6.53 1.06 -9.79
C TYR A 123 5.73 -0.18 -10.18
N GLY A 124 6.33 -1.34 -10.05
CA GLY A 124 5.68 -2.63 -10.20
C GLY A 124 5.90 -3.53 -9.00
N GLU A 125 4.92 -4.34 -8.64
CA GLU A 125 5.11 -5.33 -7.59
C GLU A 125 4.43 -6.66 -7.89
N VAL A 126 5.02 -7.71 -7.36
CA VAL A 126 4.42 -9.03 -7.24
C VAL A 126 4.31 -9.38 -5.76
N ARG A 127 3.12 -9.74 -5.33
CA ARG A 127 2.79 -10.07 -3.95
C ARG A 127 2.23 -11.49 -3.88
N TYR A 128 2.67 -12.25 -2.88
CA TYR A 128 2.16 -13.59 -2.65
C TYR A 128 1.85 -13.82 -1.16
N ASP A 129 0.60 -14.19 -0.90
CA ASP A 129 0.12 -14.53 0.43
C ASP A 129 0.36 -16.02 0.72
N LEU A 130 1.15 -16.33 1.76
CA LEU A 130 1.51 -17.69 2.15
C LEU A 130 0.38 -18.33 2.95
N TRP A 131 -0.45 -19.11 2.30
CA TRP A 131 -1.68 -19.74 2.87
C TRP A 131 -1.41 -20.91 3.84
N PHE A 132 -0.19 -21.43 3.87
CA PHE A 132 0.16 -22.63 4.66
C PHE A 132 0.65 -22.31 6.09
N VAL A 133 0.72 -21.04 6.47
CA VAL A 133 1.11 -20.64 7.83
C VAL A 133 -0.16 -20.47 8.67
N PRO A 134 -0.42 -21.37 9.65
CA PRO A 134 -1.66 -21.31 10.40
C PRO A 134 -1.69 -20.11 11.36
N ASN A 135 -2.83 -19.44 11.45
CA ASN A 135 -3.13 -18.34 12.38
C ASN A 135 -2.27 -17.07 12.24
N VAL A 136 -1.50 -16.93 11.18
CA VAL A 136 -0.79 -15.71 10.83
C VAL A 136 -0.89 -15.48 9.33
N ASP A 137 -1.04 -14.22 8.96
CA ASP A 137 -0.98 -13.79 7.57
C ASP A 137 0.49 -13.48 7.25
N VAL A 138 1.04 -14.14 6.25
CA VAL A 138 2.39 -13.89 5.79
C VAL A 138 2.32 -13.52 4.32
N THR A 139 2.80 -12.34 3.99
CA THR A 139 2.86 -11.86 2.60
C THR A 139 4.31 -11.58 2.24
N VAL A 140 4.74 -12.05 1.08
CA VAL A 140 6.03 -11.70 0.48
C VAL A 140 5.77 -10.80 -0.71
N VAL A 141 6.53 -9.72 -0.79
CA VAL A 141 6.46 -8.73 -1.87
C VAL A 141 7.82 -8.62 -2.53
N TYR A 142 7.82 -8.66 -3.86
CA TYR A 142 8.92 -8.21 -4.68
C TYR A 142 8.50 -6.96 -5.42
N GLY A 143 9.17 -5.85 -5.16
CA GLY A 143 8.90 -4.55 -5.77
C GLY A 143 10.06 -4.10 -6.65
N MET A 144 9.74 -3.36 -7.71
CA MET A 144 10.72 -2.78 -8.63
C MET A 144 10.27 -1.39 -9.09
N TYR A 145 11.19 -0.47 -9.15
CA TYR A 145 11.06 0.80 -9.83
C TYR A 145 11.64 0.74 -11.24
N THR A 146 11.19 1.60 -12.14
CA THR A 146 11.68 1.60 -13.54
C THR A 146 13.13 2.05 -13.62
N VAL A 147 13.57 2.88 -12.68
CA VAL A 147 14.90 3.46 -12.59
C VAL A 147 15.70 2.79 -11.47
N ASP A 148 15.99 1.50 -11.63
CA ASP A 148 17.08 0.74 -11.01
C ASP A 148 16.89 0.17 -9.59
N ASP A 149 15.80 0.43 -8.87
CA ASP A 149 15.66 -0.07 -7.51
C ASP A 149 14.70 -1.25 -7.39
N THR A 150 15.14 -2.32 -6.77
CA THR A 150 14.31 -3.46 -6.41
C THR A 150 14.42 -3.78 -4.93
N PHE A 151 13.35 -4.32 -4.36
CA PHE A 151 13.36 -4.73 -2.97
C PHE A 151 12.53 -5.99 -2.73
N TRP A 152 12.84 -6.67 -1.64
CA TRP A 152 12.01 -7.71 -1.07
C TRP A 152 11.45 -7.24 0.27
N MET A 153 10.19 -7.50 0.50
CA MET A 153 9.55 -7.24 1.77
C MET A 153 8.74 -8.46 2.21
N ALA A 154 8.81 -8.79 3.47
CA ALA A 154 7.90 -9.75 4.08
C ALA A 154 7.07 -9.04 5.14
N THR A 155 5.77 -9.30 5.15
CA THR A 155 4.89 -8.87 6.23
C THR A 155 4.37 -10.09 6.97
N ILE A 156 4.34 -10.01 8.28
CA ILE A 156 3.75 -11.03 9.14
C ILE A 156 2.70 -10.33 9.98
N GLY A 157 1.48 -10.80 9.92
CA GLY A 157 0.38 -10.17 10.62
C GLY A 157 -0.57 -11.17 11.25
N ARG A 158 -1.40 -10.68 12.15
CA ARG A 158 -2.45 -11.46 12.78
C ARG A 158 -3.60 -10.56 13.20
N ALA A 159 -4.82 -10.97 12.89
CA ALA A 159 -6.00 -10.39 13.48
C ALA A 159 -6.06 -10.79 14.98
N LEU A 160 -6.18 -9.81 15.86
CA LEU A 160 -6.38 -10.01 17.29
C LEU A 160 -7.85 -10.23 17.59
N ASN A 161 -8.72 -9.56 16.83
CA ASN A 161 -10.17 -9.74 16.77
C ASN A 161 -10.69 -9.12 15.46
N GLU A 162 -11.99 -8.94 15.30
CA GLU A 162 -12.62 -8.40 14.09
C GLU A 162 -12.15 -6.96 13.75
N SER A 163 -11.78 -6.18 14.75
CA SER A 163 -11.39 -4.77 14.58
C SER A 163 -9.87 -4.51 14.69
N PHE A 164 -9.14 -5.35 15.42
CA PHE A 164 -7.71 -5.11 15.69
C PHE A 164 -6.81 -6.08 14.95
N TYR A 165 -5.81 -5.54 14.28
CA TYR A 165 -4.81 -6.28 13.55
C TYR A 165 -3.41 -5.81 13.93
N ILE A 166 -2.52 -6.76 14.29
CA ILE A 166 -1.10 -6.49 14.51
C ILE A 166 -0.28 -6.96 13.29
N LYS A 167 0.64 -6.15 12.85
CA LYS A 167 1.49 -6.45 11.70
C LYS A 167 2.95 -6.07 11.99
N ALA A 168 3.86 -6.95 11.62
CA ALA A 168 5.28 -6.64 11.51
C ALA A 168 5.66 -6.66 10.02
N LYS A 169 6.45 -5.69 9.59
CA LYS A 169 7.05 -5.66 8.25
C LYS A 169 8.56 -5.83 8.40
N ILE A 170 9.14 -6.66 7.56
CA ILE A 170 10.58 -6.84 7.44
C ILE A 170 10.90 -6.56 5.97
N GLY A 171 11.61 -5.49 5.70
CA GLY A 171 12.04 -5.12 4.36
C GLY A 171 13.53 -5.41 4.18
N VAL A 172 13.88 -6.00 3.06
CA VAL A 172 15.27 -6.12 2.60
C VAL A 172 15.34 -5.44 1.24
N TYR A 173 16.10 -4.37 1.18
CA TYR A 173 16.35 -3.64 -0.07
C TYR A 173 17.50 -4.32 -0.81
N VAL A 174 17.28 -4.72 -2.06
CA VAL A 174 18.33 -5.32 -2.90
C VAL A 174 18.44 -4.49 -4.17
N ASP A 175 19.51 -3.74 -4.30
CA ASP A 175 19.88 -3.12 -5.57
C ASP A 175 20.18 -4.22 -6.60
N ALA A 176 19.31 -4.37 -7.60
CA ALA A 176 19.45 -5.42 -8.60
C ALA A 176 20.55 -5.18 -9.63
N PHE A 177 21.08 -3.96 -9.72
CA PHE A 177 22.12 -3.58 -10.68
C PHE A 177 23.51 -3.36 -10.07
N GLY A 178 23.69 -3.45 -8.79
CA GLY A 178 24.97 -3.39 -8.07
C GLY A 178 25.95 -4.52 -8.39
N MET A 179 25.97 -5.03 -9.62
CA MET A 179 26.94 -6.04 -10.04
C MET A 179 28.38 -5.52 -10.21
N THR A 180 28.64 -4.25 -9.89
CA THR A 180 29.98 -3.65 -10.06
C THR A 180 30.57 -3.02 -8.81
N GLY A 181 29.97 -3.13 -7.65
CA GLY A 181 30.56 -2.59 -6.41
C GLY A 181 29.92 -3.17 -5.19
N ASN A 182 30.71 -3.82 -4.39
CA ASN A 182 30.45 -4.27 -3.02
C ASN A 182 28.98 -4.46 -2.63
N LEU A 183 28.56 -5.72 -2.55
CA LEU A 183 27.26 -6.17 -2.03
C LEU A 183 26.89 -5.61 -0.63
N PHE A 184 27.65 -4.66 -0.07
CA PHE A 184 27.51 -4.10 1.26
C PHE A 184 27.57 -2.57 1.33
N GLU A 185 27.65 -1.85 0.21
CA GLU A 185 27.62 -0.36 0.19
C GLU A 185 26.27 0.22 -0.30
N GLY A 186 25.37 -0.56 -0.84
CA GLY A 186 23.97 -0.18 -0.94
C GLY A 186 23.38 -0.19 0.48
N GLN A 187 22.75 0.87 0.89
CA GLN A 187 22.06 0.92 2.17
C GLN A 187 21.04 -0.23 2.20
N LEU A 188 21.42 -1.37 2.79
CA LEU A 188 20.48 -2.33 3.30
C LEU A 188 19.75 -1.60 4.43
N ALA A 189 18.74 -0.87 4.09
CA ALA A 189 17.81 -0.36 5.06
C ALA A 189 16.99 -1.57 5.52
N ASP A 190 17.57 -2.37 6.42
CA ASP A 190 16.86 -3.42 7.13
C ASP A 190 15.82 -2.73 8.01
N HIS A 191 14.67 -2.45 7.43
CA HIS A 191 13.56 -1.87 8.16
C HIS A 191 12.74 -2.98 8.80
N VAL A 192 12.69 -2.97 10.12
CA VAL A 192 11.73 -3.75 10.88
C VAL A 192 10.72 -2.78 11.48
N SER A 193 9.51 -2.83 11.04
CA SER A 193 8.42 -2.05 11.65
C SER A 193 7.37 -2.96 12.26
N VAL A 194 6.79 -2.53 13.38
CA VAL A 194 5.66 -3.19 14.03
C VAL A 194 4.54 -2.19 14.16
N GLY A 195 3.36 -2.58 13.71
CA GLY A 195 2.19 -1.72 13.73
C GLY A 195 0.96 -2.41 14.28
N LEU A 196 0.05 -1.62 14.82
CA LEU A 196 -1.29 -2.00 15.23
C LEU A 196 -2.29 -1.21 14.39
N THR A 197 -3.28 -1.90 13.84
CA THR A 197 -4.35 -1.27 13.06
C THR A 197 -5.69 -1.58 13.67
N TYR A 198 -6.55 -0.58 13.76
CA TYR A 198 -7.96 -0.69 14.11
C TYR A 198 -8.81 -0.37 12.88
N ASN A 199 -9.75 -1.25 12.55
CA ASN A 199 -10.70 -1.09 11.46
C ASN A 199 -12.13 -1.03 12.02
N TRP A 200 -13.01 -0.18 11.47
CA TRP A 200 -14.43 -0.08 11.78
C TRP A 200 -15.29 -0.09 10.53
#